data_5fcefb9ec4b6e432f29dd13ca96bb139
#
_entry.id   5fcefb9ec4b6e432f29dd13ca96bb139
#
_cell.length_a   1.000
_cell.length_b   1.000
_cell.length_c   1.000
_cell.angle_alpha   90.00
_cell.angle_beta   90.00
_cell.angle_gamma   90.00
#
_symmetry.space_group_name_H-M   'P 1'
#
loop_
_entity.id
_entity.type
_entity.pdbx_description
1 polymer ?
#
loop_
_entity_poly.entity_id
_entity_poly.type
_entity_poly.pdbx_seq_one_letter_code
_entity_poly.pdbx_strand_id
1 'polypeptide(L)'
;MKLTREIKTAIIVITAILLFIWGYSFLKGRDLFTNYKTYFVEYSNVEGIAPSSAVTLNGLVIGKVASITINNTTGKLQVELQINTDFPISKTSTAVIYEPGLIGGKQIAIRPNLNDTSLIADGATIKGDIELGMAASVGEKLVPVQQKIEKLLVSAD
;
A
#
# COMPACT_ATOMS: atom_id res chain seq x y z
N MET A 1 23.62 -19.67 -46.41
CA MET A 1 22.59 -18.74 -46.93
C MET A 1 23.08 -17.31 -46.68
N LYS A 2 23.24 -16.50 -47.76
CA LYS A 2 23.60 -15.08 -47.58
C LYS A 2 22.31 -14.32 -47.28
N LEU A 3 22.14 -13.87 -46.06
CA LEU A 3 21.03 -13.00 -45.66
C LEU A 3 21.08 -11.71 -46.45
N THR A 4 20.01 -11.38 -47.17
CA THR A 4 19.88 -10.13 -47.90
C THR A 4 19.91 -8.95 -46.94
N ARG A 5 20.29 -7.76 -47.43
CA ARG A 5 20.35 -6.53 -46.56
C ARG A 5 19.00 -6.23 -45.92
N GLU A 6 17.91 -6.51 -46.64
CA GLU A 6 16.53 -6.32 -46.19
C GLU A 6 16.19 -7.21 -45.00
N ILE A 7 16.58 -8.51 -45.00
CA ILE A 7 16.37 -9.43 -43.89
C ILE A 7 17.15 -8.99 -42.63
N LYS A 8 18.40 -8.52 -42.81
CA LYS A 8 19.19 -8.01 -41.68
C LYS A 8 18.52 -6.80 -41.04
N THR A 9 18.04 -5.85 -41.84
CA THR A 9 17.33 -4.68 -41.36
C THR A 9 16.05 -5.05 -40.66
N ALA A 10 15.26 -5.96 -41.21
CA ALA A 10 14.03 -6.43 -40.57
C ALA A 10 14.27 -7.09 -39.21
N ILE A 11 15.31 -7.91 -39.08
CA ILE A 11 15.70 -8.53 -37.79
C ILE A 11 16.08 -7.47 -36.75
N ILE A 12 16.86 -6.45 -37.15
CA ILE A 12 17.26 -5.37 -36.22
C ILE A 12 16.04 -4.60 -35.75
N VAL A 13 15.11 -4.24 -36.62
CA VAL A 13 13.89 -3.51 -36.28
C VAL A 13 13.01 -4.33 -35.34
N ILE A 14 12.78 -5.60 -35.63
CA ILE A 14 11.98 -6.48 -34.77
C ILE A 14 12.62 -6.63 -33.41
N THR A 15 13.93 -6.81 -33.34
CA THR A 15 14.68 -6.93 -32.08
C THR A 15 14.58 -5.62 -31.26
N ALA A 16 14.68 -4.47 -31.90
CA ALA A 16 14.53 -3.17 -31.24
C ALA A 16 13.12 -2.98 -30.66
N ILE A 17 12.08 -3.38 -31.38
CA ILE A 17 10.69 -3.31 -30.93
C ILE A 17 10.47 -4.25 -29.73
N LEU A 18 11.00 -5.47 -29.78
CA LEU A 18 10.89 -6.42 -28.67
C LEU A 18 11.62 -5.91 -27.41
N LEU A 19 12.82 -5.35 -27.58
CA LEU A 19 13.56 -4.74 -26.48
C LEU A 19 12.83 -3.53 -25.89
N PHE A 20 12.20 -2.72 -26.75
CA PHE A 20 11.41 -1.58 -26.28
C PHE A 20 10.20 -2.01 -25.47
N ILE A 21 9.44 -3.02 -25.94
CA ILE A 21 8.29 -3.57 -25.24
C ILE A 21 8.72 -4.19 -23.92
N TRP A 22 9.83 -4.92 -23.91
CA TRP A 22 10.39 -5.53 -22.71
C TRP A 22 10.87 -4.47 -21.70
N GLY A 23 11.61 -3.47 -22.15
CA GLY A 23 12.08 -2.36 -21.32
C GLY A 23 10.93 -1.52 -20.73
N TYR A 24 9.93 -1.23 -21.54
CA TYR A 24 8.72 -0.55 -21.09
C TYR A 24 7.97 -1.35 -20.01
N SER A 25 7.85 -2.66 -20.21
CA SER A 25 7.22 -3.57 -19.25
C SER A 25 8.00 -3.65 -17.93
N PHE A 26 9.33 -3.63 -18.03
CA PHE A 26 10.23 -3.61 -16.86
C PHE A 26 10.12 -2.30 -16.06
N LEU A 27 10.10 -1.17 -16.75
CA LEU A 27 9.94 0.15 -16.09
C LEU A 27 8.57 0.32 -15.42
N LYS A 28 7.55 -0.37 -15.89
CA LYS A 28 6.20 -0.35 -15.30
C LYS A 28 6.11 -1.12 -13.97
N GLY A 29 7.25 -1.63 -13.44
CA GLY A 29 7.33 -2.29 -12.13
C GLY A 29 6.58 -3.62 -12.05
N ARG A 30 6.38 -4.29 -13.17
CA ARG A 30 5.97 -5.69 -13.19
C ARG A 30 7.20 -6.56 -13.00
N ASP A 31 7.50 -6.88 -11.76
CA ASP A 31 8.43 -7.95 -11.44
C ASP A 31 7.81 -9.29 -11.86
N LEU A 32 8.14 -9.71 -13.09
CA LEU A 32 7.61 -10.95 -13.69
C LEU A 32 8.12 -12.22 -12.98
N PHE A 33 9.10 -12.08 -12.09
CA PHE A 33 9.76 -13.20 -11.40
C PHE A 33 9.54 -13.24 -9.89
N THR A 34 8.78 -12.29 -9.34
CA THR A 34 8.53 -12.23 -7.90
C THR A 34 7.15 -12.82 -7.61
N ASN A 35 7.10 -13.84 -6.79
CA ASN A 35 5.85 -14.43 -6.32
C ASN A 35 5.21 -13.49 -5.28
N TYR A 36 4.30 -12.64 -5.73
CA TYR A 36 3.47 -11.86 -4.84
C TYR A 36 2.25 -12.68 -4.40
N LYS A 37 1.96 -12.63 -3.13
CA LYS A 37 0.66 -13.04 -2.60
C LYS A 37 -0.28 -11.83 -2.64
N THR A 38 -1.51 -12.06 -3.03
CA THR A 38 -2.54 -11.03 -3.13
C THR A 38 -3.44 -11.10 -1.91
N TYR A 39 -3.69 -9.97 -1.27
CA TYR A 39 -4.62 -9.86 -0.16
C TYR A 39 -5.58 -8.70 -0.41
N PHE A 40 -6.78 -8.81 0.12
CA PHE A 40 -7.78 -7.76 0.04
C PHE A 40 -8.00 -7.14 1.41
N VAL A 41 -8.27 -5.85 1.46
CA VAL A 41 -8.61 -5.13 2.68
C VAL A 41 -9.76 -4.19 2.39
N GLU A 42 -10.74 -4.16 3.28
CA GLU A 42 -11.86 -3.21 3.18
C GLU A 42 -11.65 -2.03 4.12
N TYR A 43 -11.80 -0.82 3.59
CA TYR A 43 -11.75 0.42 4.34
C TYR A 43 -12.99 1.28 4.10
N SER A 44 -13.35 2.09 5.08
CA SER A 44 -14.36 3.14 4.93
C SER A 44 -13.82 4.39 4.23
N ASN A 45 -12.50 4.63 4.36
CA ASN A 45 -11.80 5.76 3.75
C ASN A 45 -10.36 5.35 3.40
N VAL A 46 -9.91 5.72 2.22
CA VAL A 46 -8.53 5.47 1.73
C VAL A 46 -7.83 6.76 1.33
N GLU A 47 -8.26 7.89 1.89
CA GLU A 47 -7.65 9.19 1.60
C GLU A 47 -6.13 9.14 1.84
N GLY A 48 -5.36 9.57 0.82
CA GLY A 48 -3.90 9.55 0.84
C GLY A 48 -3.26 8.22 0.46
N ILE A 49 -4.05 7.18 0.17
CA ILE A 49 -3.59 5.91 -0.42
C ILE A 49 -3.84 5.95 -1.93
N ALA A 50 -2.86 5.53 -2.71
CA ALA A 50 -2.93 5.41 -4.16
C ALA A 50 -2.35 4.06 -4.62
N PRO A 51 -2.60 3.63 -5.85
CA PRO A 51 -1.85 2.54 -6.46
C PRO A 51 -0.34 2.80 -6.34
N SER A 52 0.43 1.78 -6.01
CA SER A 52 1.86 1.81 -5.66
C SER A 52 2.21 2.37 -4.28
N SER A 53 1.24 2.79 -3.44
CA SER A 53 1.52 3.07 -2.03
C SER A 53 2.18 1.87 -1.35
N ALA A 54 3.18 2.11 -0.51
CA ALA A 54 3.95 1.06 0.13
C ALA A 54 3.11 0.27 1.15
N VAL A 55 3.33 -1.04 1.17
CA VAL A 55 2.86 -1.93 2.24
C VAL A 55 4.06 -2.33 3.07
N THR A 56 3.98 -2.11 4.37
CA THR A 56 5.09 -2.32 5.30
C THR A 56 4.76 -3.33 6.39
N LEU A 57 5.81 -3.98 6.90
CA LEU A 57 5.77 -4.82 8.09
C LEU A 57 6.84 -4.30 9.05
N ASN A 58 6.46 -3.78 10.20
CA ASN A 58 7.39 -3.16 11.15
C ASN A 58 8.33 -2.11 10.51
N GLY A 59 7.83 -1.35 9.52
CA GLY A 59 8.60 -0.34 8.79
C GLY A 59 9.38 -0.85 7.58
N LEU A 60 9.55 -2.17 7.42
CA LEU A 60 10.14 -2.74 6.21
C LEU A 60 9.09 -2.81 5.10
N VAL A 61 9.43 -2.30 3.92
CA VAL A 61 8.54 -2.41 2.75
C VAL A 61 8.53 -3.87 2.27
N ILE A 62 7.36 -4.49 2.30
CA ILE A 62 7.14 -5.89 1.90
C ILE A 62 6.22 -6.01 0.68
N GLY A 63 5.66 -4.90 0.21
CA GLY A 63 4.73 -4.91 -0.91
C GLY A 63 4.22 -3.54 -1.29
N LYS A 64 3.17 -3.55 -2.07
CA LYS A 64 2.51 -2.33 -2.59
C LYS A 64 1.01 -2.52 -2.72
N VAL A 65 0.29 -1.41 -2.77
CA VAL A 65 -1.10 -1.36 -3.20
C VAL A 65 -1.15 -1.59 -4.72
N ALA A 66 -1.88 -2.60 -5.16
CA ALA A 66 -2.06 -2.91 -6.58
C ALA A 66 -3.21 -2.11 -7.19
N SER A 67 -4.37 -2.15 -6.54
CA SER A 67 -5.58 -1.48 -7.02
C SER A 67 -6.47 -1.06 -5.86
N ILE A 68 -7.34 -0.09 -6.13
CA ILE A 68 -8.38 0.36 -5.20
C ILE A 68 -9.69 0.37 -5.99
N THR A 69 -10.69 -0.35 -5.50
CA THR A 69 -12.01 -0.46 -6.12
C THR A 69 -13.10 -0.18 -5.10
N ILE A 70 -14.24 0.30 -5.56
CA ILE A 70 -15.42 0.48 -4.70
C ILE A 70 -16.30 -0.78 -4.78
N ASN A 71 -16.69 -1.30 -3.63
CA ASN A 71 -17.71 -2.33 -3.55
C ASN A 71 -19.09 -1.67 -3.67
N ASN A 72 -19.71 -1.80 -4.83
CA ASN A 72 -20.99 -1.15 -5.14
C ASN A 72 -22.15 -1.61 -4.25
N THR A 73 -22.01 -2.74 -3.55
CA THR A 73 -23.03 -3.27 -2.66
C THR A 73 -22.92 -2.68 -1.25
N THR A 74 -21.70 -2.52 -0.75
CA THR A 74 -21.45 -2.06 0.63
C THR A 74 -21.02 -0.60 0.72
N GLY A 75 -20.66 0.02 -0.42
CA GLY A 75 -20.05 1.36 -0.48
C GLY A 75 -18.64 1.44 0.13
N LYS A 76 -18.08 0.32 0.59
CA LYS A 76 -16.72 0.27 1.11
C LYS A 76 -15.70 0.24 -0.02
N LEU A 77 -14.50 0.69 0.29
CA LEU A 77 -13.37 0.67 -0.61
C LEU A 77 -12.56 -0.61 -0.38
N GLN A 78 -12.43 -1.42 -1.42
CA GLN A 78 -11.62 -2.62 -1.42
C GLN A 78 -10.25 -2.30 -2.00
N VAL A 79 -9.22 -2.54 -1.21
CA VAL A 79 -7.82 -2.32 -1.56
C VAL A 79 -7.16 -3.67 -1.77
N GLU A 80 -6.57 -3.85 -2.94
CA GLU A 80 -5.78 -5.02 -3.29
C GLU A 80 -4.31 -4.77 -2.95
N LEU A 81 -3.72 -5.66 -2.16
CA LEU A 81 -2.33 -5.62 -1.73
C LEU A 81 -1.56 -6.73 -2.43
N GLN A 82 -0.41 -6.38 -3.00
CA GLN A 82 0.58 -7.34 -3.49
C GLN A 82 1.74 -7.36 -2.50
N ILE A 83 1.91 -8.49 -1.81
CA ILE A 83 2.90 -8.64 -0.74
C ILE A 83 3.89 -9.75 -1.12
N ASN A 84 5.18 -9.44 -0.99
CA ASN A 84 6.27 -10.40 -1.15
C ASN A 84 7.02 -10.48 0.19
N THR A 85 6.70 -11.50 0.97
CA THR A 85 7.38 -11.78 2.24
C THR A 85 7.30 -13.24 2.58
N ASP A 86 8.37 -13.75 3.18
CA ASP A 86 8.39 -15.09 3.79
C ASP A 86 7.82 -15.07 5.21
N PHE A 87 7.58 -13.87 5.77
CA PHE A 87 7.01 -13.74 7.10
C PHE A 87 5.54 -14.24 7.11
N PRO A 88 5.19 -15.12 8.06
CA PRO A 88 3.85 -15.67 8.15
C PRO A 88 2.85 -14.61 8.61
N ILE A 89 1.88 -14.29 7.76
CA ILE A 89 0.77 -13.38 8.09
C ILE A 89 -0.38 -14.23 8.62
N SER A 90 -0.84 -13.94 9.84
CA SER A 90 -1.96 -14.65 10.47
C SER A 90 -3.31 -14.10 10.02
N LYS A 91 -4.37 -14.90 10.16
CA LYS A 91 -5.74 -14.50 9.81
C LYS A 91 -6.26 -13.32 10.63
N THR A 92 -5.75 -13.17 11.85
CA THR A 92 -6.12 -12.09 12.77
C THR A 92 -5.18 -10.88 12.68
N SER A 93 -4.25 -10.87 11.70
CA SER A 93 -3.45 -9.69 11.37
C SER A 93 -4.33 -8.54 10.92
N THR A 94 -3.89 -7.30 11.14
CA THR A 94 -4.58 -6.09 10.70
C THR A 94 -3.72 -5.31 9.71
N ALA A 95 -4.38 -4.73 8.71
CA ALA A 95 -3.77 -3.81 7.77
C ALA A 95 -4.19 -2.39 8.13
N VAL A 96 -3.25 -1.58 8.59
CA VAL A 96 -3.53 -0.25 9.16
C VAL A 96 -3.03 0.82 8.20
N ILE A 97 -3.91 1.73 7.79
CA ILE A 97 -3.50 2.96 7.09
C ILE A 97 -2.87 3.89 8.11
N TYR A 98 -1.64 4.35 7.86
CA TYR A 98 -0.92 5.25 8.74
C TYR A 98 -0.08 6.26 7.96
N GLU A 99 0.36 7.32 8.64
CA GLU A 99 1.29 8.32 8.11
C GLU A 99 2.69 8.08 8.71
N PRO A 100 3.70 7.69 7.92
CA PRO A 100 5.05 7.43 8.43
C PRO A 100 5.79 8.71 8.85
N GLY A 101 5.32 9.88 8.46
CA GLY A 101 5.92 11.18 8.78
C GLY A 101 5.06 12.35 8.36
N LEU A 102 5.52 13.57 8.68
CA LEU A 102 4.81 14.82 8.34
C LEU A 102 4.80 15.14 6.85
N ILE A 103 5.74 14.57 6.10
CA ILE A 103 5.88 14.77 4.66
C ILE A 103 5.92 13.39 4.02
N GLY A 104 4.96 13.12 3.16
CA GLY A 104 4.85 11.84 2.45
C GLY A 104 3.39 11.41 2.31
N GLY A 105 3.16 10.37 1.52
CA GLY A 105 1.85 9.75 1.39
C GLY A 105 1.57 8.76 2.54
N LYS A 106 0.31 8.44 2.73
CA LYS A 106 -0.08 7.36 3.64
C LYS A 106 0.40 6.01 3.11
N GLN A 107 0.66 5.10 4.01
CA GLN A 107 1.11 3.74 3.76
C GLN A 107 0.20 2.76 4.49
N ILE A 108 0.31 1.48 4.15
CA ILE A 108 -0.42 0.42 4.85
C ILE A 108 0.59 -0.42 5.63
N ALA A 109 0.45 -0.45 6.96
CA ALA A 109 1.24 -1.32 7.82
C ALA A 109 0.50 -2.62 8.09
N ILE A 110 1.12 -3.75 7.81
CA ILE A 110 0.64 -5.04 8.29
C ILE A 110 1.10 -5.21 9.74
N ARG A 111 0.14 -5.36 10.66
CA ARG A 111 0.39 -5.65 12.08
C ARG A 111 0.06 -7.10 12.33
N PRO A 112 1.07 -8.00 12.39
CA PRO A 112 0.82 -9.42 12.59
C PRO A 112 0.38 -9.68 14.02
N ASN A 113 -0.53 -10.64 14.19
CA ASN A 113 -0.81 -11.20 15.50
C ASN A 113 0.03 -12.47 15.70
N LEU A 114 1.08 -12.36 16.51
CA LEU A 114 2.01 -13.46 16.76
C LEU A 114 1.44 -14.58 17.62
N ASN A 115 0.31 -14.33 18.29
CA ASN A 115 -0.37 -15.35 19.08
C ASN A 115 -1.28 -16.26 18.24
N ASP A 116 -1.55 -15.87 17.00
CA ASP A 116 -2.36 -16.64 16.07
C ASP A 116 -1.46 -17.34 15.05
N THR A 117 -1.42 -18.67 15.12
CA THR A 117 -0.64 -19.52 14.21
C THR A 117 -1.38 -19.85 12.92
N SER A 118 -2.66 -19.45 12.79
CA SER A 118 -3.44 -19.70 11.60
C SER A 118 -3.02 -18.76 10.47
N LEU A 119 -2.39 -19.29 9.42
CA LEU A 119 -1.94 -18.51 8.28
C LEU A 119 -3.12 -18.07 7.41
N ILE A 120 -3.01 -16.86 6.89
CA ILE A 120 -3.95 -16.35 5.90
C ILE A 120 -3.63 -16.94 4.53
N ALA A 121 -4.68 -17.33 3.79
CA ALA A 121 -4.54 -17.85 2.43
C ALA A 121 -4.31 -16.70 1.42
N ASP A 122 -3.66 -17.01 0.31
CA ASP A 122 -3.60 -16.10 -0.83
C ASP A 122 -5.02 -15.78 -1.33
N GLY A 123 -5.27 -14.52 -1.68
CA GLY A 123 -6.60 -14.04 -2.08
C GLY A 123 -7.57 -13.79 -0.91
N ALA A 124 -7.17 -13.99 0.34
CA ALA A 124 -8.05 -13.74 1.48
C ALA A 124 -8.09 -12.27 1.90
N THR A 125 -9.11 -11.93 2.70
CA THR A 125 -9.30 -10.55 3.21
C THR A 125 -8.68 -10.40 4.59
N ILE A 126 -7.85 -9.37 4.76
CA ILE A 126 -7.27 -8.92 6.03
C ILE A 126 -8.18 -7.83 6.61
N LYS A 127 -8.31 -7.79 7.93
CA LYS A 127 -9.05 -6.72 8.61
C LYS A 127 -8.34 -5.38 8.42
N GLY A 128 -9.07 -4.38 7.89
CA GLY A 128 -8.59 -3.00 7.75
C GLY A 128 -8.81 -2.18 9.02
N ASP A 129 -7.89 -1.27 9.28
CA ASP A 129 -7.98 -0.24 10.32
C ASP A 129 -7.32 1.06 9.82
N ILE A 130 -7.64 2.19 10.46
CA ILE A 130 -7.12 3.51 10.09
C ILE A 130 -6.59 4.18 11.33
N GLU A 131 -5.31 4.53 11.32
CA GLU A 131 -4.69 5.31 12.39
C GLU A 131 -4.86 6.81 12.12
N LEU A 132 -5.18 7.56 13.17
CA LEU A 132 -5.27 9.02 13.07
C LEU A 132 -3.91 9.59 12.68
N GLY A 133 -3.89 10.42 11.65
CA GLY A 133 -2.66 11.11 11.23
C GLY A 133 -2.10 12.02 12.31
N MET A 134 -0.81 12.32 12.23
CA MET A 134 -0.11 13.16 13.22
C MET A 134 -0.76 14.54 13.38
N ALA A 135 -1.26 15.15 12.30
CA ALA A 135 -1.95 16.43 12.36
C ALA A 135 -3.24 16.37 13.18
N ALA A 136 -4.02 15.31 13.03
CA ALA A 136 -5.25 15.10 13.81
C ALA A 136 -4.94 14.80 15.28
N SER A 137 -3.91 14.01 15.57
CA SER A 137 -3.51 13.68 16.94
C SER A 137 -2.94 14.88 17.72
N VAL A 138 -2.30 15.82 17.04
CA VAL A 138 -1.87 17.09 17.64
C VAL A 138 -3.08 17.98 17.96
N GLY A 139 -4.06 18.04 17.04
CA GLY A 139 -5.31 18.76 17.27
C GLY A 139 -6.05 18.28 18.51
N GLU A 140 -6.22 16.97 18.68
CA GLU A 140 -6.86 16.39 19.88
C GLU A 140 -6.12 16.70 21.18
N LYS A 141 -4.78 16.71 21.15
CA LYS A 141 -3.97 17.04 22.34
C LYS A 141 -3.98 18.53 22.70
N LEU A 142 -4.28 19.42 21.76
CA LEU A 142 -4.38 20.85 21.99
C LEU A 142 -5.71 21.27 22.64
N VAL A 143 -6.79 20.52 22.41
CA VAL A 143 -8.11 20.81 23.02
C VAL A 143 -8.06 20.92 24.55
N PRO A 144 -7.46 19.99 25.32
CA PRO A 144 -7.39 20.11 26.76
C PRO A 144 -6.49 21.27 27.23
N VAL A 145 -5.51 21.69 26.44
CA VAL A 145 -4.66 22.85 26.75
C VAL A 145 -5.45 24.16 26.60
N GLN A 146 -6.25 24.28 25.54
CA GLN A 146 -7.14 25.43 25.35
C GLN A 146 -8.15 25.54 26.50
N GLN A 147 -8.79 24.44 26.89
CA GLN A 147 -9.72 24.44 28.05
C GLN A 147 -9.04 24.80 29.36
N LYS A 148 -7.78 24.41 29.57
CA LYS A 148 -7.02 24.83 30.77
C LYS A 148 -6.68 26.33 30.76
N ILE A 149 -6.30 26.86 29.61
CA ILE A 149 -6.01 28.31 29.46
C ILE A 149 -7.29 29.12 29.69
N GLU A 150 -8.41 28.69 29.15
CA GLU A 150 -9.72 29.35 29.29
C GLU A 150 -10.16 29.38 30.79
N LYS A 151 -10.00 28.23 31.50
CA LYS A 151 -10.26 28.16 32.94
C LYS A 151 -9.34 29.05 33.75
N LEU A 152 -8.06 29.19 33.39
CA LEU A 152 -7.14 30.07 34.08
C LEU A 152 -7.46 31.54 33.84
N LEU A 153 -7.89 31.93 32.65
CA LEU A 153 -8.31 33.27 32.31
C LEU A 153 -9.59 33.68 33.09
N VAL A 154 -10.57 32.76 33.18
CA VAL A 154 -11.82 32.99 33.92
C VAL A 154 -11.59 33.02 35.44
N SER A 155 -10.55 32.37 35.95
CA SER A 155 -10.22 32.39 37.39
C SER A 155 -9.34 33.57 37.83
N ALA A 156 -8.89 34.39 36.87
CA ALA A 156 -8.03 35.57 37.13
C ALA A 156 -8.81 36.90 37.14
N ASP A 157 -10.12 36.87 36.84
CA ASP A 157 -11.09 37.95 36.99
C ASP A 157 -11.88 37.75 38.27
#